data_6ab89bb97b828cd81b7011267ba41d8e
#
_entry.id   6ab89bb97b828cd81b7011267ba41d8e
#
_cell.length_a   1.000
_cell.length_b   1.000
_cell.length_c   1.000
_cell.angle_alpha   90.00
_cell.angle_beta   90.00
_cell.angle_gamma   90.00
#
_symmetry.space_group_name_H-M   'P 1'
#
loop_
_entity.id
_entity.type
_entity.pdbx_description
1 polymer ?
#
loop_
_entity_poly.entity_id
_entity_poly.type
_entity_poly.pdbx_seq_one_letter_code
_entity_poly.pdbx_strand_id
1 'polypeptide(L)'
;MFLVRDIMYCKPGNARPMVQKFQALSKLLQQMGMGSMRVMTDVSAERYWTVVAETDVKSLEEFTEMSRTASARKEFQDVMKGYHDLIDQGRREIYMLET
;
A
#
# COMPACT_ATOMS: atom_id res chain seq x y z
N MET A 1 -2.76 -0.37 -18.54
CA MET A 1 -2.09 0.02 -17.29
C MET A 1 -3.14 0.38 -16.25
N PHE A 2 -3.00 -0.13 -15.07
CA PHE A 2 -3.91 0.12 -13.95
C PHE A 2 -3.14 0.74 -12.79
N LEU A 3 -3.83 1.60 -12.04
CA LEU A 3 -3.33 2.15 -10.78
C LEU A 3 -4.07 1.46 -9.64
N VAL A 4 -3.33 0.84 -8.74
CA VAL A 4 -3.89 0.26 -7.50
C VAL A 4 -3.57 1.22 -6.38
N ARG A 5 -4.59 1.65 -5.65
CA ARG A 5 -4.47 2.60 -4.56
C ARG A 5 -5.02 1.97 -3.28
N ASP A 6 -4.17 1.82 -2.29
CA ASP A 6 -4.58 1.39 -0.96
C ASP A 6 -4.64 2.60 -0.04
N ILE A 7 -5.80 2.85 0.53
CA ILE A 7 -6.08 4.02 1.36
C ILE A 7 -6.29 3.54 2.78
N MET A 8 -5.45 4.02 3.69
CA MET A 8 -5.53 3.66 5.11
C MET A 8 -5.97 4.87 5.92
N TYR A 9 -7.10 4.76 6.57
CA TYR A 9 -7.60 5.76 7.50
C TYR A 9 -7.06 5.41 8.88
N CYS A 10 -5.98 6.09 9.26
CA CYS A 10 -5.26 5.77 10.49
C CYS A 10 -5.92 6.41 11.71
N LYS A 11 -5.70 5.81 12.86
CA LYS A 11 -6.03 6.43 14.14
C LYS A 11 -5.13 7.65 14.34
N PRO A 12 -5.61 8.68 15.06
CA PRO A 12 -4.79 9.87 15.33
C PRO A 12 -3.42 9.51 15.91
N GLY A 13 -2.39 10.08 15.32
CA GLY A 13 -0.99 9.83 15.74
C GLY A 13 -0.35 8.60 15.11
N ASN A 14 -1.09 7.79 14.36
CA ASN A 14 -0.58 6.51 13.84
C ASN A 14 -0.26 6.55 12.34
N ALA A 15 -0.29 7.73 11.71
CA ALA A 15 0.06 7.84 10.29
C ALA A 15 1.53 7.50 10.04
N ARG A 16 2.44 7.99 10.86
CA ARG A 16 3.88 7.76 10.65
C ARG A 16 4.26 6.28 10.72
N PRO A 17 3.81 5.50 11.72
CA PRO A 17 4.05 4.06 11.71
C PRO A 17 3.50 3.36 10.45
N MET A 18 2.34 3.78 9.93
CA MET A 18 1.77 3.21 8.71
C MET A 18 2.62 3.55 7.49
N VAL A 19 3.10 4.80 7.40
CA VAL A 19 4.03 5.22 6.33
C VAL A 19 5.28 4.33 6.34
N GLN A 20 5.84 4.09 7.52
CA GLN A 20 7.05 3.29 7.65
C GLN A 20 6.82 1.85 7.18
N LYS A 21 5.66 1.27 7.47
CA LYS A 21 5.31 -0.06 6.97
C LYS A 21 5.22 -0.09 5.45
N PHE A 22 4.57 0.89 4.84
CA PHE A 22 4.48 0.96 3.39
C PHE A 22 5.84 1.22 2.73
N GLN A 23 6.68 2.04 3.34
CA GLN A 23 8.04 2.27 2.82
C GLN A 23 8.86 0.98 2.85
N ALA A 24 8.77 0.22 3.93
CA ALA A 24 9.45 -1.06 4.05
C ALA A 24 8.90 -2.08 3.05
N LEU A 25 7.58 -2.09 2.85
CA LEU A 25 6.95 -2.95 1.86
C LEU A 25 7.40 -2.59 0.44
N SER A 26 7.46 -1.30 0.12
CA SER A 26 7.94 -0.84 -1.19
C SER A 26 9.36 -1.32 -1.46
N LYS A 27 10.23 -1.24 -0.47
CA LYS A 27 11.60 -1.71 -0.56
C LYS A 27 11.66 -3.21 -0.83
N LEU A 28 10.84 -3.97 -0.14
CA LEU A 28 10.75 -5.42 -0.33
C LEU A 28 10.28 -5.76 -1.75
N LEU A 29 9.26 -5.07 -2.25
CA LEU A 29 8.77 -5.28 -3.61
C LEU A 29 9.84 -4.95 -4.65
N GLN A 30 10.62 -3.89 -4.45
CA GLN A 30 11.74 -3.56 -5.33
C GLN A 30 12.77 -4.68 -5.34
N GLN A 31 13.12 -5.23 -4.18
CA GLN A 31 14.07 -6.33 -4.08
C GLN A 31 13.57 -7.59 -4.77
N MET A 32 12.26 -7.78 -4.82
CA MET A 32 11.62 -8.91 -5.51
C MET A 32 11.41 -8.66 -7.00
N GLY A 33 11.82 -7.49 -7.51
CA GLY A 33 11.61 -7.13 -8.90
C GLY A 33 10.17 -6.79 -9.26
N MET A 34 9.36 -6.44 -8.27
CA MET A 34 7.92 -6.19 -8.44
C MET A 34 7.57 -4.69 -8.48
N GLY A 35 8.55 -3.84 -8.82
CA GLY A 35 8.34 -2.40 -8.86
C GLY A 35 8.40 -1.76 -7.48
N SER A 36 7.77 -0.61 -7.35
CA SER A 36 7.78 0.15 -6.11
C SER A 36 6.41 0.81 -5.89
N MET A 37 6.22 1.31 -4.69
CA MET A 37 5.00 2.01 -4.32
C MET A 37 5.30 3.47 -4.08
N ARG A 38 4.36 4.34 -4.44
CA ARG A 38 4.35 5.73 -4.00
C ARG A 38 3.56 5.79 -2.71
N VAL A 39 4.14 6.39 -1.68
CA VAL A 39 3.49 6.51 -0.37
C VAL A 39 3.23 7.97 -0.08
N MET A 40 2.00 8.29 0.26
CA MET A 40 1.54 9.68 0.42
C MET A 40 0.77 9.82 1.73
N THR A 41 0.83 11.02 2.29
CA THR A 41 0.00 11.39 3.44
C THR A 41 -0.86 12.58 3.08
N ASP A 42 -1.96 12.75 3.79
CA ASP A 42 -2.88 13.85 3.52
C ASP A 42 -2.25 15.22 3.81
N VAL A 43 -2.38 16.11 2.85
CA VAL A 43 -2.25 17.55 3.08
C VAL A 43 -3.66 18.13 3.15
N SER A 44 -4.51 17.69 2.24
CA SER A 44 -5.94 17.97 2.24
C SER A 44 -6.62 16.76 1.60
N ALA A 45 -7.45 16.07 2.37
CA ALA A 45 -8.14 14.87 1.93
C ALA A 45 -9.49 14.76 2.61
N GLU A 46 -10.26 13.74 2.27
CA GLU A 46 -11.58 13.52 2.86
C GLU A 46 -11.49 13.34 4.38
N ARG A 47 -10.44 12.67 4.86
CA ARG A 47 -10.25 12.41 6.28
C ARG A 47 -8.82 12.74 6.69
N TYR A 48 -8.64 13.17 7.95
CA TYR A 48 -7.32 13.36 8.53
C TYR A 48 -6.65 11.99 8.78
N TRP A 49 -5.34 12.00 8.91
CA TRP A 49 -4.53 10.82 9.23
C TRP A 49 -4.64 9.75 8.14
N THR A 50 -4.70 10.17 6.88
CA THR A 50 -4.82 9.27 5.74
C THR A 50 -3.43 8.96 5.20
N VAL A 51 -3.15 7.68 4.98
CA VAL A 51 -1.95 7.20 4.30
C VAL A 51 -2.37 6.44 3.06
N VAL A 52 -1.78 6.79 1.92
CA VAL A 52 -2.11 6.17 0.64
C VAL A 52 -0.86 5.53 0.06
N ALA A 53 -0.97 4.31 -0.41
CA ALA A 53 0.06 3.63 -1.18
C ALA A 53 -0.48 3.32 -2.57
N GLU A 54 0.28 3.72 -3.61
CA GLU A 54 -0.10 3.50 -5.00
C GLU A 54 0.95 2.69 -5.73
N THR A 55 0.49 1.79 -6.59
CA THR A 55 1.37 1.07 -7.50
C THR A 55 0.72 0.95 -8.87
N ASP A 56 1.54 1.00 -9.93
CA ASP A 56 1.10 0.79 -11.30
C ASP A 56 1.30 -0.67 -11.66
N VAL A 57 0.31 -1.27 -12.31
CA VAL A 57 0.41 -2.66 -12.78
C VAL A 57 -0.09 -2.75 -14.22
N LYS A 58 0.46 -3.69 -14.99
CA LYS A 58 0.10 -3.85 -16.40
C LYS A 58 -1.27 -4.47 -16.57
N SER A 59 -1.65 -5.38 -15.67
CA SER A 59 -2.91 -6.09 -15.73
C SER A 59 -3.38 -6.45 -14.33
N LEU A 60 -4.66 -6.79 -14.20
CA LEU A 60 -5.21 -7.25 -12.92
C LEU A 60 -4.65 -8.62 -12.55
N GLU A 61 -4.35 -9.45 -13.53
CA GLU A 61 -3.70 -10.76 -13.32
C GLU A 61 -2.30 -10.57 -12.72
N GLU A 62 -1.53 -9.63 -13.25
CA GLU A 62 -0.21 -9.30 -12.70
C GLU A 62 -0.33 -8.86 -11.25
N PHE A 63 -1.29 -8.00 -10.95
CA PHE A 63 -1.50 -7.54 -9.58
C PHE A 63 -1.87 -8.69 -8.65
N THR A 64 -2.77 -9.56 -9.06
CA THR A 64 -3.18 -10.73 -8.26
C THR A 64 -1.99 -11.64 -7.98
N GLU A 65 -1.16 -11.88 -8.99
CA GLU A 65 0.03 -12.72 -8.87
C GLU A 65 1.06 -12.10 -7.93
N MET A 66 1.31 -10.79 -8.08
CA MET A 66 2.21 -10.06 -7.18
C MET A 66 1.73 -10.15 -5.73
N SER A 67 0.45 -9.92 -5.49
CA SER A 67 -0.13 -9.98 -4.15
C SER A 67 0.02 -11.35 -3.53
N ARG A 68 -0.25 -12.40 -4.31
CA ARG A 68 -0.12 -13.77 -3.82
C ARG A 68 1.32 -14.10 -3.47
N THR A 69 2.24 -13.77 -4.36
CA THR A 69 3.67 -14.07 -4.17
C THR A 69 4.24 -13.28 -3.00
N ALA A 70 3.94 -11.98 -2.91
CA ALA A 70 4.47 -11.14 -1.85
C ALA A 70 3.89 -11.53 -0.49
N SER A 71 2.58 -11.72 -0.39
CA SER A 71 1.92 -12.00 0.89
C SER A 71 2.30 -13.37 1.46
N ALA A 72 2.80 -14.29 0.64
CA ALA A 72 3.29 -15.58 1.10
C ALA A 72 4.68 -15.50 1.73
N ARG A 73 5.40 -14.39 1.55
CA ARG A 73 6.74 -14.21 2.08
C ARG A 73 6.68 -13.82 3.55
N LYS A 74 7.57 -14.40 4.33
CA LYS A 74 7.68 -14.07 5.75
C LYS A 74 8.05 -12.60 5.94
N GLU A 75 8.91 -12.08 5.08
CA GLU A 75 9.34 -10.67 5.14
C GLU A 75 8.14 -9.73 5.00
N PHE A 76 7.21 -10.04 4.10
CA PHE A 76 5.98 -9.27 3.95
C PHE A 76 5.14 -9.32 5.24
N GLN A 77 4.95 -10.52 5.77
CA GLN A 77 4.16 -10.71 6.98
C GLN A 77 4.78 -9.96 8.17
N ASP A 78 6.11 -10.00 8.29
CA ASP A 78 6.82 -9.30 9.35
C ASP A 78 6.67 -7.78 9.23
N VAL A 79 6.80 -7.23 8.01
CA VAL A 79 6.65 -5.80 7.75
C VAL A 79 5.25 -5.32 8.11
N MET A 80 4.22 -6.07 7.73
CA MET A 80 2.83 -5.64 7.89
C MET A 80 2.22 -6.06 9.22
N LYS A 81 2.96 -6.77 10.06
CA LYS A 81 2.46 -7.22 11.36
C LYS A 81 1.97 -6.03 12.19
N GLY A 82 0.75 -6.13 12.69
CA GLY A 82 0.18 -5.12 13.56
C GLY A 82 -0.41 -3.90 12.85
N TYR A 83 -0.42 -3.86 11.51
CA TYR A 83 -0.94 -2.68 10.82
C TYR A 83 -2.43 -2.42 11.12
N HIS A 84 -3.20 -3.47 11.41
CA HIS A 84 -4.61 -3.33 11.75
C HIS A 84 -4.84 -2.47 12.99
N ASP A 85 -3.88 -2.47 13.92
CA ASP A 85 -3.98 -1.67 15.14
C ASP A 85 -3.76 -0.18 14.89
N LEU A 86 -3.22 0.18 13.72
CA LEU A 86 -2.89 1.54 13.35
C LEU A 86 -4.05 2.26 12.65
N ILE A 87 -5.03 1.51 12.15
CA ILE A 87 -6.08 2.04 11.28
C ILE A 87 -7.46 1.78 11.85
N ASP A 88 -8.40 2.66 11.50
CA ASP A 88 -9.82 2.44 11.70
C ASP A 88 -10.42 1.67 10.54
N GLN A 89 -9.94 1.94 9.33
CA GLN A 89 -10.49 1.37 8.11
C GLN A 89 -9.45 1.42 7.00
N GLY A 90 -9.43 0.38 6.17
CA GLY A 90 -8.66 0.35 4.93
C GLY A 90 -9.60 0.25 3.74
N ARG A 91 -9.17 0.78 2.59
CA ARG A 91 -9.95 0.74 1.36
C ARG A 91 -9.01 0.62 0.18
N ARG A 92 -9.47 -0.11 -0.86
CA ARG A 92 -8.71 -0.24 -2.11
C ARG A 92 -9.54 0.30 -3.26
N GLU A 93 -8.87 1.08 -4.12
CA GLU A 93 -9.43 1.54 -5.38
C GLU A 93 -8.50 1.12 -6.50
N ILE A 94 -9.06 0.73 -7.63
CA ILE A 94 -8.28 0.37 -8.81
C ILE A 94 -8.84 1.17 -9.98
N TYR A 95 -7.95 1.89 -10.67
CA TYR A 95 -8.32 2.72 -11.81
C TYR A 95 -7.58 2.25 -13.06
N MET A 96 -8.26 2.32 -14.20
CA MET A 96 -7.61 2.17 -15.49
C MET A 96 -7.02 3.53 -15.88
N LEU A 97 -5.75 3.56 -16.25
CA LEU A 97 -5.13 4.77 -16.75
C LEU A 97 -5.56 4.98 -18.21
N GLU A 98 -6.14 6.15 -18.49
CA GLU A 98 -6.69 6.48 -19.81
C GLU A 98 -5.68 7.20 -20.70
N THR A 99 -4.55 7.63 -20.16
CA THR A 99 -3.51 8.31 -20.92
C THR A 99 -2.14 7.70 -20.69
#